data_3a9b4be442f7bbbb546821eed7de30a5
#
_entry.id   3a9b4be442f7bbbb546821eed7de30a5
#
_cell.length_a   1.000
_cell.length_b   1.000
_cell.length_c   1.000
_cell.angle_alpha   90.00
_cell.angle_beta   90.00
_cell.angle_gamma   90.00
#
_symmetry.space_group_name_H-M   'P 1'
#
loop_
_entity.id
_entity.type
_entity.pdbx_description
1 polymer ?
#
loop_
_entity_poly.entity_id
_entity_poly.type
_entity_poly.pdbx_seq_one_letter_code
_entity_poly.pdbx_strand_id
1 'polypeptide(L)'
;MATSRNGTILVVDDEEIMREILETLLTREGYDVRVAASGAEGLELARALPFDAAIVDIMMPGLDGIATLDELKRIDEDLAVVIITAYASVESAISAMKAGAFDYITKPFKNDEVLVVVRNAMERRRLVHENRNLRQNIQERYHKFANIIGKSPRMRQVFDLIIQAAPSRSTILIQGESGTGKELVARAIHANSSRSERSFVTVNSGNLPPDLLESTLFGHVKGAFTGAV
;
A
#
# COMPACT_ATOMS: atom_id res chain seq x y z
N MET A 1 -6.44 23.24 21.44
CA MET A 1 -5.44 22.75 20.47
C MET A 1 -5.72 21.27 20.32
N ALA A 2 -6.18 20.81 19.16
CA ALA A 2 -6.36 19.39 18.90
C ALA A 2 -4.98 18.77 18.85
N THR A 3 -4.63 17.96 19.84
CA THR A 3 -3.45 17.10 19.82
C THR A 3 -3.59 16.21 18.59
N SER A 4 -2.68 16.36 17.63
CA SER A 4 -2.55 15.45 16.50
C SER A 4 -2.36 14.05 17.08
N ARG A 5 -3.38 13.21 17.02
CA ARG A 5 -3.27 11.82 17.44
C ARG A 5 -2.38 11.08 16.46
N ASN A 6 -1.41 10.35 16.97
CA ASN A 6 -0.42 9.63 16.14
C ASN A 6 -1.01 8.41 15.42
N GLY A 7 -2.33 8.16 15.57
CA GLY A 7 -3.09 7.06 14.98
C GLY A 7 -3.85 6.25 16.02
N THR A 8 -4.61 5.25 15.55
CA THR A 8 -5.47 4.41 16.39
C THR A 8 -4.94 2.97 16.40
N ILE A 9 -4.76 2.40 17.61
CA ILE A 9 -4.20 1.07 17.80
C ILE A 9 -5.22 0.19 18.54
N LEU A 10 -5.42 -1.02 18.03
CA LEU A 10 -6.18 -2.08 18.69
C LEU A 10 -5.22 -2.97 19.47
N VAL A 11 -5.51 -3.23 20.75
CA VAL A 11 -4.79 -4.20 21.61
C VAL A 11 -5.74 -5.32 21.97
N VAL A 12 -5.37 -6.55 21.63
CA VAL A 12 -6.16 -7.76 21.90
C VAL A 12 -5.32 -8.74 22.73
N ASP A 13 -5.68 -8.92 23.98
CA ASP A 13 -4.97 -9.79 24.93
C ASP A 13 -5.98 -10.21 26.01
N ASP A 14 -6.03 -11.47 26.42
CA ASP A 14 -6.96 -11.93 27.45
C ASP A 14 -6.52 -11.53 28.88
N GLU A 15 -5.22 -11.24 29.06
CA GLU A 15 -4.66 -10.77 30.32
C GLU A 15 -4.95 -9.27 30.54
N GLU A 16 -5.76 -8.93 31.56
CA GLU A 16 -6.11 -7.53 31.88
C GLU A 16 -4.87 -6.65 32.15
N ILE A 17 -3.91 -7.18 32.92
CA ILE A 17 -2.68 -6.46 33.25
C ILE A 17 -1.90 -6.10 31.98
N MET A 18 -1.86 -7.00 31.00
CA MET A 18 -1.15 -6.77 29.75
C MET A 18 -1.83 -5.68 28.92
N ARG A 19 -3.18 -5.71 28.83
CA ARG A 19 -3.94 -4.65 28.18
C ARG A 19 -3.68 -3.28 28.81
N GLU A 20 -3.70 -3.18 30.15
CA GLU A 20 -3.42 -1.92 30.88
C GLU A 20 -2.00 -1.40 30.62
N ILE A 21 -0.99 -2.28 30.63
CA ILE A 21 0.40 -1.92 30.35
C ILE A 21 0.52 -1.35 28.93
N LEU A 22 0.00 -2.05 27.92
CA LEU A 22 0.09 -1.63 26.53
C LEU A 22 -0.73 -0.36 26.28
N GLU A 23 -1.95 -0.25 26.81
CA GLU A 23 -2.77 0.94 26.72
C GLU A 23 -2.06 2.16 27.32
N THR A 24 -1.53 2.04 28.54
CA THR A 24 -0.79 3.11 29.20
C THR A 24 0.44 3.52 28.41
N LEU A 25 1.24 2.55 27.96
CA LEU A 25 2.46 2.78 27.20
C LEU A 25 2.18 3.55 25.91
N LEU A 26 1.21 3.08 25.11
CA LEU A 26 0.90 3.64 23.79
C LEU A 26 0.15 4.97 23.89
N THR A 27 -0.73 5.13 24.87
CA THR A 27 -1.42 6.41 25.13
C THR A 27 -0.44 7.51 25.51
N ARG A 28 0.61 7.20 26.27
CA ARG A 28 1.69 8.16 26.60
C ARG A 28 2.46 8.65 25.38
N GLU A 29 2.57 7.82 24.34
CA GLU A 29 3.16 8.16 23.04
C GLU A 29 2.18 8.89 22.10
N GLY A 30 0.94 9.17 22.55
CA GLY A 30 -0.06 9.95 21.82
C GLY A 30 -0.93 9.16 20.86
N TYR A 31 -0.96 7.83 20.95
CA TYR A 31 -1.89 6.98 20.19
C TYR A 31 -3.28 6.94 20.85
N ASP A 32 -4.34 6.76 20.03
CA ASP A 32 -5.68 6.39 20.50
C ASP A 32 -5.74 4.86 20.60
N VAL A 33 -5.87 4.34 21.82
CA VAL A 33 -5.82 2.88 22.04
C VAL A 33 -7.21 2.36 22.35
N ARG A 34 -7.57 1.25 21.72
CA ARG A 34 -8.75 0.45 22.07
C ARG A 34 -8.29 -0.93 22.47
N VAL A 35 -8.87 -1.44 23.54
CA VAL A 35 -8.53 -2.75 24.10
C VAL A 35 -9.68 -3.72 23.92
N ALA A 36 -9.35 -4.99 23.73
CA ALA A 36 -10.28 -6.10 23.65
C ALA A 36 -9.72 -7.28 24.46
N ALA A 37 -10.60 -7.97 25.20
CA ALA A 37 -10.24 -9.11 26.04
C ALA A 37 -10.27 -10.45 25.29
N SER A 38 -10.62 -10.45 24.02
CA SER A 38 -10.66 -11.66 23.18
C SER A 38 -10.55 -11.31 21.69
N GLY A 39 -10.18 -12.30 20.88
CA GLY A 39 -10.17 -12.15 19.42
C GLY A 39 -11.53 -11.75 18.86
N ALA A 40 -12.62 -12.32 19.37
CA ALA A 40 -13.98 -11.99 18.92
C ALA A 40 -14.33 -10.51 19.16
N GLU A 41 -14.06 -10.00 20.36
CA GLU A 41 -14.27 -8.58 20.70
C GLU A 41 -13.39 -7.66 19.85
N GLY A 42 -12.12 -8.05 19.63
CA GLY A 42 -11.21 -7.31 18.74
C GLY A 42 -11.71 -7.19 17.31
N LEU A 43 -12.30 -8.27 16.78
CA LEU A 43 -12.91 -8.27 15.44
C LEU A 43 -14.18 -7.41 15.37
N GLU A 44 -15.01 -7.38 16.42
CA GLU A 44 -16.16 -6.47 16.49
C GLU A 44 -15.71 -5.01 16.44
N LEU A 45 -14.70 -4.65 17.22
CA LEU A 45 -14.11 -3.31 17.20
C LEU A 45 -13.52 -2.97 15.82
N ALA A 46 -12.80 -3.90 15.19
CA ALA A 46 -12.21 -3.68 13.88
C ALA A 46 -13.23 -3.51 12.75
N ARG A 47 -14.43 -4.09 12.88
CA ARG A 47 -15.55 -3.85 11.95
C ARG A 47 -16.24 -2.51 12.19
N ALA A 48 -16.24 -2.02 13.43
CA ALA A 48 -16.92 -0.78 13.80
C ALA A 48 -16.04 0.47 13.60
N LEU A 49 -14.73 0.35 13.73
CA LEU A 49 -13.78 1.47 13.72
C LEU A 49 -12.54 1.11 12.89
N PRO A 50 -11.97 2.09 12.17
CA PRO A 50 -10.70 1.89 11.48
C PRO A 50 -9.54 1.93 12.48
N PHE A 51 -8.56 1.04 12.29
CA PHE A 51 -7.30 0.99 13.04
C PHE A 51 -6.10 1.11 12.11
N ASP A 52 -5.03 1.71 12.62
CA ASP A 52 -3.77 1.85 11.89
C ASP A 52 -2.81 0.70 12.18
N ALA A 53 -2.85 0.16 13.40
CA ALA A 53 -2.13 -1.03 13.79
C ALA A 53 -2.96 -1.85 14.79
N ALA A 54 -2.64 -3.13 14.93
CA ALA A 54 -3.17 -3.99 15.97
C ALA A 54 -2.03 -4.76 16.65
N ILE A 55 -2.16 -4.97 17.96
CA ILE A 55 -1.30 -5.84 18.77
C ILE A 55 -2.18 -6.97 19.26
N VAL A 56 -1.80 -8.21 18.98
CA VAL A 56 -2.64 -9.38 19.27
C VAL A 56 -1.80 -10.45 19.97
N ASP A 57 -2.28 -10.92 21.13
CA ASP A 57 -1.69 -12.12 21.76
C ASP A 57 -2.07 -13.38 20.99
N ILE A 58 -1.13 -14.32 20.90
CA ILE A 58 -1.39 -15.63 20.29
C ILE A 58 -2.29 -16.48 21.16
N MET A 59 -2.01 -16.53 22.47
CA MET A 59 -2.57 -17.51 23.37
C MET A 59 -3.82 -16.97 24.06
N MET A 60 -4.93 -16.94 23.35
CA MET A 60 -6.21 -16.48 23.89
C MET A 60 -7.26 -17.61 23.87
N PRO A 61 -8.17 -17.66 24.85
CA PRO A 61 -9.29 -18.60 24.83
C PRO A 61 -10.25 -18.35 23.68
N GLY A 62 -10.71 -19.42 23.05
CA GLY A 62 -11.69 -19.35 21.96
C GLY A 62 -11.00 -19.08 20.61
N LEU A 63 -11.07 -17.87 20.10
CA LEU A 63 -10.39 -17.48 18.87
C LEU A 63 -8.94 -17.08 19.18
N ASP A 64 -7.99 -17.91 18.74
CA ASP A 64 -6.57 -17.65 18.95
C ASP A 64 -6.04 -16.46 18.15
N GLY A 65 -4.82 -16.03 18.46
CA GLY A 65 -4.23 -14.83 17.84
C GLY A 65 -3.94 -14.99 16.35
N ILE A 66 -3.64 -16.18 15.86
CA ILE A 66 -3.39 -16.42 14.42
C ILE A 66 -4.71 -16.34 13.63
N ALA A 67 -5.76 -16.97 14.12
CA ALA A 67 -7.09 -16.87 13.52
C ALA A 67 -7.63 -15.43 13.59
N THR A 68 -7.35 -14.72 14.70
CA THR A 68 -7.68 -13.29 14.83
C THR A 68 -6.93 -12.44 13.80
N LEU A 69 -5.63 -12.68 13.60
CA LEU A 69 -4.81 -12.02 12.57
C LEU A 69 -5.40 -12.24 11.17
N ASP A 70 -5.73 -13.48 10.80
CA ASP A 70 -6.30 -13.81 9.48
C ASP A 70 -7.61 -13.05 9.24
N GLU A 71 -8.50 -13.00 10.23
CA GLU A 71 -9.77 -12.27 10.12
C GLU A 71 -9.56 -10.75 10.10
N LEU A 72 -8.64 -10.19 10.89
CA LEU A 72 -8.27 -8.78 10.83
C LEU A 72 -7.75 -8.39 9.45
N LYS A 73 -6.92 -9.25 8.82
CA LYS A 73 -6.43 -9.06 7.46
C LYS A 73 -7.51 -9.15 6.39
N ARG A 74 -8.57 -9.92 6.61
CA ARG A 74 -9.75 -9.93 5.73
C ARG A 74 -10.58 -8.66 5.84
N ILE A 75 -10.67 -8.05 7.04
CA ILE A 75 -11.34 -6.77 7.25
C ILE A 75 -10.53 -5.64 6.60
N ASP A 76 -9.23 -5.60 6.85
CA ASP A 76 -8.31 -4.61 6.30
C ASP A 76 -6.95 -5.24 5.99
N GLU A 77 -6.69 -5.51 4.71
CA GLU A 77 -5.44 -6.13 4.23
C GLU A 77 -4.19 -5.29 4.59
N ASP A 78 -4.36 -3.98 4.66
CA ASP A 78 -3.27 -3.03 4.94
C ASP A 78 -3.02 -2.82 6.44
N LEU A 79 -3.88 -3.36 7.33
CA LEU A 79 -3.71 -3.25 8.79
C LEU A 79 -2.39 -3.89 9.22
N ALA A 80 -1.53 -3.15 9.91
CA ALA A 80 -0.29 -3.68 10.45
C ALA A 80 -0.58 -4.42 11.77
N VAL A 81 -0.53 -5.76 11.75
CA VAL A 81 -0.79 -6.59 12.94
C VAL A 81 0.53 -7.09 13.51
N VAL A 82 0.81 -6.73 14.76
CA VAL A 82 1.95 -7.20 15.55
C VAL A 82 1.47 -8.31 16.47
N ILE A 83 2.15 -9.43 16.44
CA ILE A 83 1.86 -10.57 17.32
C ILE A 83 2.71 -10.49 18.60
N ILE A 84 2.09 -10.67 19.75
CA ILE A 84 2.81 -10.80 21.03
C ILE A 84 2.52 -12.19 21.63
N THR A 85 3.51 -12.86 22.24
CA THR A 85 3.29 -14.17 22.88
C THR A 85 4.32 -14.50 23.96
N ALA A 86 3.90 -15.27 24.95
CA ALA A 86 4.80 -15.85 25.96
C ALA A 86 5.55 -17.10 25.45
N TYR A 87 5.05 -17.75 24.39
CA TYR A 87 5.64 -18.98 23.85
C TYR A 87 6.33 -18.70 22.51
N ALA A 88 7.59 -18.30 22.60
CA ALA A 88 8.41 -18.10 21.41
C ALA A 88 8.93 -19.42 20.88
N SER A 89 8.35 -19.93 19.81
CA SER A 89 8.98 -20.97 18.99
C SER A 89 9.26 -20.41 17.59
N VAL A 90 10.29 -20.96 16.95
CA VAL A 90 10.60 -20.59 15.56
C VAL A 90 9.41 -20.88 14.65
N GLU A 91 8.71 -21.98 14.91
CA GLU A 91 7.53 -22.40 14.14
C GLU A 91 6.36 -21.41 14.29
N SER A 92 6.07 -20.92 15.51
CA SER A 92 4.98 -19.96 15.76
C SER A 92 5.27 -18.61 15.13
N ALA A 93 6.53 -18.13 15.20
CA ALA A 93 6.94 -16.90 14.54
C ALA A 93 6.81 -17.01 13.01
N ILE A 94 7.30 -18.12 12.40
CA ILE A 94 7.17 -18.37 10.97
C ILE A 94 5.69 -18.43 10.54
N SER A 95 4.83 -19.07 11.34
CA SER A 95 3.39 -19.16 11.07
C SER A 95 2.73 -17.80 11.08
N ALA A 96 3.01 -16.96 12.10
CA ALA A 96 2.50 -15.60 12.18
C ALA A 96 2.93 -14.74 10.98
N MET A 97 4.23 -14.80 10.61
CA MET A 97 4.74 -14.06 9.46
C MET A 97 4.13 -14.54 8.14
N LYS A 98 3.90 -15.85 7.96
CA LYS A 98 3.21 -16.40 6.79
C LYS A 98 1.74 -15.99 6.72
N ALA A 99 1.07 -15.86 7.87
CA ALA A 99 -0.29 -15.34 7.98
C ALA A 99 -0.38 -13.82 7.74
N GLY A 100 0.75 -13.15 7.54
CA GLY A 100 0.80 -11.72 7.20
C GLY A 100 0.95 -10.79 8.42
N ALA A 101 1.45 -11.29 9.55
CA ALA A 101 1.86 -10.43 10.65
C ALA A 101 2.93 -9.44 10.18
N PHE A 102 2.87 -8.23 10.71
CA PHE A 102 3.88 -7.20 10.45
C PHE A 102 5.17 -7.52 11.22
N ASP A 103 5.04 -7.93 12.47
CA ASP A 103 6.16 -8.29 13.34
C ASP A 103 5.69 -9.22 14.46
N TYR A 104 6.65 -9.70 15.24
CA TYR A 104 6.44 -10.68 16.30
C TYR A 104 7.29 -10.33 17.52
N ILE A 105 6.67 -10.20 18.70
CA ILE A 105 7.33 -9.82 19.96
C ILE A 105 7.12 -10.95 20.99
N THR A 106 8.16 -11.26 21.76
CA THR A 106 8.10 -12.29 22.80
C THR A 106 7.94 -11.68 24.19
N LYS A 107 7.04 -12.23 25.01
CA LYS A 107 6.93 -11.90 26.43
C LYS A 107 8.03 -12.67 27.22
N PRO A 108 8.73 -12.04 28.19
CA PRO A 108 8.64 -10.62 28.57
C PRO A 108 9.40 -9.72 27.59
N PHE A 109 8.81 -8.59 27.25
CA PHE A 109 9.39 -7.59 26.35
C PHE A 109 9.78 -6.30 27.08
N LYS A 110 10.62 -5.50 26.45
CA LYS A 110 10.94 -4.15 26.91
C LYS A 110 9.98 -3.14 26.27
N ASN A 111 9.64 -2.09 27.00
CA ASN A 111 8.77 -1.02 26.46
C ASN A 111 9.32 -0.42 25.16
N ASP A 112 10.63 -0.18 25.10
CA ASP A 112 11.28 0.38 23.92
C ASP A 112 11.15 -0.53 22.69
N GLU A 113 11.15 -1.86 22.88
CA GLU A 113 10.96 -2.84 21.81
C GLU A 113 9.57 -2.71 21.19
N VAL A 114 8.52 -2.68 22.02
CA VAL A 114 7.14 -2.48 21.56
C VAL A 114 7.00 -1.15 20.83
N LEU A 115 7.55 -0.06 21.38
CA LEU A 115 7.47 1.26 20.78
C LEU A 115 8.17 1.35 19.42
N VAL A 116 9.31 0.68 19.27
CA VAL A 116 10.02 0.62 17.96
C VAL A 116 9.18 -0.12 16.93
N VAL A 117 8.65 -1.29 17.27
CA VAL A 117 7.83 -2.10 16.36
C VAL A 117 6.55 -1.36 15.98
N VAL A 118 5.84 -0.76 16.94
CA VAL A 118 4.62 0.02 16.69
C VAL A 118 4.91 1.20 15.78
N ARG A 119 5.99 1.95 16.02
CA ARG A 119 6.39 3.08 15.19
C ARG A 119 6.65 2.66 13.74
N ASN A 120 7.34 1.56 13.54
CA ASN A 120 7.59 1.00 12.20
C ASN A 120 6.28 0.53 11.52
N ALA A 121 5.36 -0.08 12.28
CA ALA A 121 4.04 -0.49 11.80
C ALA A 121 3.21 0.72 11.32
N MET A 122 3.19 1.79 12.11
CA MET A 122 2.49 3.05 11.78
C MET A 122 3.09 3.72 10.55
N GLU A 123 4.43 3.78 10.45
CA GLU A 123 5.11 4.35 9.28
C GLU A 123 4.81 3.55 8.01
N ARG A 124 4.85 2.21 8.07
CA ARG A 124 4.44 1.38 6.94
C ARG A 124 3.00 1.67 6.51
N ARG A 125 2.06 1.73 7.47
CA ARG A 125 0.66 2.05 7.21
C ARG A 125 0.52 3.40 6.51
N ARG A 126 1.21 4.43 7.02
CA ARG A 126 1.25 5.77 6.43
C ARG A 126 1.73 5.74 4.99
N LEU A 127 2.85 5.06 4.71
CA LEU A 127 3.42 4.96 3.36
C LEU A 127 2.50 4.21 2.39
N VAL A 128 1.82 3.16 2.82
CA VAL A 128 0.84 2.44 2.00
C VAL A 128 -0.34 3.34 1.64
N HIS A 129 -0.90 4.07 2.63
CA HIS A 129 -1.99 5.02 2.40
C HIS A 129 -1.57 6.18 1.47
N GLU A 130 -0.39 6.76 1.70
CA GLU A 130 0.14 7.82 0.84
C GLU A 130 0.35 7.34 -0.60
N ASN A 131 0.91 6.14 -0.78
CA ASN A 131 1.08 5.54 -2.11
C ASN A 131 -0.26 5.30 -2.81
N ARG A 132 -1.27 4.79 -2.07
CA ARG A 132 -2.63 4.58 -2.60
C ARG A 132 -3.27 5.91 -3.01
N ASN A 133 -3.19 6.94 -2.16
CA ASN A 133 -3.70 8.27 -2.45
C ASN A 133 -3.00 8.92 -3.66
N LEU A 134 -1.67 8.79 -3.74
CA LEU A 134 -0.91 9.28 -4.89
C LEU A 134 -1.33 8.56 -6.18
N ARG A 135 -1.51 7.24 -6.14
CA ARG A 135 -2.02 6.47 -7.30
C ARG A 135 -3.43 6.88 -7.68
N GLN A 136 -4.33 7.07 -6.74
CA GLN A 136 -5.70 7.54 -6.99
C GLN A 136 -5.69 8.95 -7.58
N ASN A 137 -4.92 9.88 -7.01
CA ASN A 137 -4.77 11.24 -7.54
C ASN A 137 -4.19 11.26 -8.96
N ILE A 138 -3.23 10.37 -9.25
CA ILE A 138 -2.69 10.17 -10.58
C ILE A 138 -3.79 9.64 -11.51
N GLN A 139 -4.53 8.62 -11.07
CA GLN A 139 -5.61 8.02 -11.84
C GLN A 139 -6.75 9.01 -12.11
N GLU A 140 -7.17 9.80 -11.11
CA GLU A 140 -8.15 10.88 -11.27
C GLU A 140 -7.65 11.99 -12.21
N ARG A 141 -6.38 12.37 -12.12
CA ARG A 141 -5.77 13.31 -13.08
C ARG A 141 -5.76 12.72 -14.48
N TYR A 142 -5.47 11.42 -14.64
CA TYR A 142 -5.50 10.76 -15.96
C TYR A 142 -6.93 10.57 -16.47
N HIS A 143 -7.91 10.28 -15.62
CA HIS A 143 -9.32 10.33 -16.00
C HIS A 143 -9.78 11.74 -16.37
N LYS A 144 -9.29 12.81 -15.72
CA LYS A 144 -9.51 14.20 -16.13
C LYS A 144 -8.76 14.55 -17.44
N PHE A 145 -7.60 13.94 -17.71
CA PHE A 145 -6.88 14.07 -18.99
C PHE A 145 -7.45 13.17 -20.09
N ALA A 146 -8.25 12.14 -19.79
CA ALA A 146 -9.13 11.48 -20.74
C ALA A 146 -10.25 12.42 -21.24
N ASN A 147 -10.49 13.53 -20.56
CA ASN A 147 -11.23 14.67 -21.10
C ASN A 147 -10.33 15.55 -21.98
N ILE A 148 -9.78 14.96 -23.04
CA ILE A 148 -9.25 15.75 -24.16
C ILE A 148 -10.42 16.65 -24.58
N ILE A 149 -10.32 17.95 -24.33
CA ILE A 149 -11.42 18.88 -24.60
C ILE A 149 -11.58 19.03 -26.11
N GLY A 150 -12.61 18.42 -26.68
CA GLY A 150 -12.91 18.55 -28.10
C GLY A 150 -14.34 18.11 -28.40
N LYS A 151 -15.15 19.03 -28.93
CA LYS A 151 -16.56 18.76 -29.32
C LYS A 151 -16.72 18.52 -30.83
N SER A 152 -15.65 18.66 -31.61
CA SER A 152 -15.74 18.50 -33.07
C SER A 152 -16.01 17.03 -33.47
N PRO A 153 -16.66 16.77 -34.61
CA PRO A 153 -16.88 15.42 -35.12
C PRO A 153 -15.57 14.63 -35.28
N ARG A 154 -14.48 15.28 -35.68
CA ARG A 154 -13.16 14.65 -35.80
C ARG A 154 -12.59 14.22 -34.47
N MET A 155 -12.78 15.01 -33.40
CA MET A 155 -12.34 14.61 -32.06
C MET A 155 -13.16 13.46 -31.48
N ARG A 156 -14.47 13.39 -31.81
CA ARG A 156 -15.29 12.24 -31.41
C ARG A 156 -14.76 10.94 -32.03
N GLN A 157 -14.34 10.96 -33.30
CA GLN A 157 -13.70 9.81 -33.93
C GLN A 157 -12.40 9.40 -33.22
N VAL A 158 -11.60 10.36 -32.74
CA VAL A 158 -10.39 10.06 -31.94
C VAL A 158 -10.77 9.40 -30.63
N PHE A 159 -11.80 9.86 -29.93
CA PHE A 159 -12.29 9.22 -28.70
C PHE A 159 -12.78 7.79 -28.94
N ASP A 160 -13.53 7.55 -30.02
CA ASP A 160 -14.01 6.22 -30.38
C ASP A 160 -12.83 5.29 -30.64
N LEU A 161 -11.79 5.74 -31.33
CA LEU A 161 -10.56 5.00 -31.58
C LEU A 161 -9.79 4.70 -30.30
N ILE A 162 -9.71 5.64 -29.34
CA ILE A 162 -9.09 5.41 -28.03
C ILE A 162 -9.80 4.27 -27.30
N ILE A 163 -11.15 4.31 -27.25
CA ILE A 163 -11.96 3.29 -26.59
C ILE A 163 -11.76 1.91 -27.23
N GLN A 164 -11.73 1.85 -28.57
CA GLN A 164 -11.51 0.60 -29.30
C GLN A 164 -10.10 0.03 -29.14
N ALA A 165 -9.08 0.91 -29.11
CA ALA A 165 -7.69 0.50 -29.04
C ALA A 165 -7.21 0.15 -27.64
N ALA A 166 -7.77 0.78 -26.60
CA ALA A 166 -7.31 0.63 -25.22
C ALA A 166 -7.34 -0.82 -24.68
N PRO A 167 -8.35 -1.67 -24.94
CA PRO A 167 -8.34 -3.06 -24.49
C PRO A 167 -7.33 -3.95 -25.23
N SER A 168 -6.86 -3.51 -26.40
CA SER A 168 -5.93 -4.28 -27.23
C SER A 168 -4.52 -4.34 -26.62
N ARG A 169 -3.80 -5.43 -26.89
CA ARG A 169 -2.36 -5.56 -26.60
C ARG A 169 -1.48 -5.17 -27.79
N SER A 170 -2.07 -4.71 -28.88
CA SER A 170 -1.37 -4.34 -30.11
C SER A 170 -0.57 -3.05 -29.94
N THR A 171 0.48 -2.93 -30.73
CA THR A 171 1.25 -1.67 -30.82
C THR A 171 0.38 -0.61 -31.53
N ILE A 172 0.32 0.59 -30.95
CA ILE A 172 -0.48 1.70 -31.45
C ILE A 172 0.46 2.80 -31.93
N LEU A 173 0.33 3.20 -33.18
CA LEU A 173 1.03 4.34 -33.76
C LEU A 173 0.13 5.59 -33.73
N ILE A 174 0.57 6.65 -33.06
CA ILE A 174 -0.13 7.94 -33.00
C ILE A 174 0.62 8.95 -33.84
N GLN A 175 -0.01 9.44 -34.89
CA GLN A 175 0.58 10.43 -35.83
C GLN A 175 -0.12 11.78 -35.70
N GLY A 176 0.63 12.86 -35.94
CA GLY A 176 0.13 14.23 -35.92
C GLY A 176 1.28 15.25 -35.83
N GLU A 177 0.98 16.50 -36.07
CA GLU A 177 1.93 17.60 -35.97
C GLU A 177 2.44 17.82 -34.53
N SER A 178 3.54 18.55 -34.40
CA SER A 178 4.05 18.88 -33.05
C SER A 178 3.01 19.74 -32.31
N GLY A 179 2.83 19.47 -30.99
CA GLY A 179 1.87 20.19 -30.14
C GLY A 179 0.41 19.78 -30.27
N THR A 180 0.02 18.80 -31.11
CA THR A 180 -1.37 18.34 -31.28
C THR A 180 -1.91 17.47 -30.15
N GLY A 181 -1.13 17.20 -29.11
CA GLY A 181 -1.59 16.42 -27.94
C GLY A 181 -1.44 14.90 -28.09
N LYS A 182 -0.56 14.40 -28.96
CA LYS A 182 -0.30 12.96 -29.15
C LYS A 182 0.00 12.22 -27.84
N GLU A 183 0.74 12.86 -26.94
CA GLU A 183 1.04 12.28 -25.62
C GLU A 183 -0.23 12.14 -24.76
N LEU A 184 -1.15 13.10 -24.83
CA LEU A 184 -2.42 13.02 -24.13
C LEU A 184 -3.27 11.85 -24.63
N VAL A 185 -3.26 11.60 -25.94
CA VAL A 185 -3.92 10.45 -26.56
C VAL A 185 -3.29 9.13 -26.08
N ALA A 186 -1.96 9.03 -26.04
CA ALA A 186 -1.26 7.85 -25.55
C ALA A 186 -1.59 7.57 -24.08
N ARG A 187 -1.61 8.59 -23.23
CA ARG A 187 -1.99 8.49 -21.83
C ARG A 187 -3.47 8.09 -21.66
N ALA A 188 -4.36 8.62 -22.49
CA ALA A 188 -5.77 8.25 -22.48
C ALA A 188 -5.98 6.78 -22.87
N ILE A 189 -5.24 6.27 -23.86
CA ILE A 189 -5.25 4.84 -24.22
C ILE A 189 -4.79 3.99 -23.04
N HIS A 190 -3.68 4.35 -22.39
CA HIS A 190 -3.17 3.61 -21.24
C HIS A 190 -4.17 3.62 -20.07
N ALA A 191 -4.75 4.78 -19.74
CA ALA A 191 -5.71 4.93 -18.65
C ALA A 191 -7.00 4.09 -18.85
N ASN A 192 -7.40 3.85 -20.11
CA ASN A 192 -8.54 3.03 -20.47
C ASN A 192 -8.18 1.55 -20.79
N SER A 193 -6.92 1.15 -20.64
CA SER A 193 -6.44 -0.20 -20.95
C SER A 193 -6.56 -1.14 -19.74
N SER A 194 -6.45 -2.45 -20.00
CA SER A 194 -6.32 -3.46 -18.96
C SER A 194 -5.02 -3.34 -18.11
N ARG A 195 -4.15 -2.37 -18.45
CA ARG A 195 -2.89 -2.06 -17.78
C ARG A 195 -2.89 -0.69 -17.10
N SER A 196 -4.05 -0.07 -16.89
CA SER A 196 -4.20 1.25 -16.25
C SER A 196 -3.50 1.36 -14.89
N GLU A 197 -3.46 0.24 -14.14
CA GLU A 197 -2.76 0.13 -12.85
C GLU A 197 -1.23 0.01 -12.97
N ARG A 198 -0.71 -0.23 -14.18
CA ARG A 198 0.73 -0.34 -14.45
C ARG A 198 1.34 1.02 -14.71
N SER A 199 2.65 1.14 -14.48
CA SER A 199 3.38 2.37 -14.77
C SER A 199 3.38 2.67 -16.26
N PHE A 200 3.10 3.92 -16.63
CA PHE A 200 3.27 4.45 -17.99
C PHE A 200 4.67 5.00 -18.13
N VAL A 201 5.52 4.29 -18.87
CA VAL A 201 6.92 4.68 -19.08
C VAL A 201 7.04 5.42 -20.41
N THR A 202 7.54 6.66 -20.36
CA THR A 202 7.78 7.49 -21.55
C THR A 202 9.27 7.51 -21.87
N VAL A 203 9.61 7.25 -23.14
CA VAL A 203 10.98 7.35 -23.64
C VAL A 203 11.00 8.33 -24.82
N ASN A 204 11.78 9.40 -24.67
CA ASN A 204 11.93 10.38 -25.74
C ASN A 204 13.15 10.01 -26.61
N SER A 205 12.90 9.27 -27.70
CA SER A 205 13.94 8.81 -28.60
C SER A 205 14.62 9.92 -29.40
N GLY A 206 13.96 11.08 -29.55
CA GLY A 206 14.52 12.20 -30.31
C GLY A 206 15.66 12.96 -29.63
N ASN A 207 15.75 12.83 -28.30
CA ASN A 207 16.74 13.54 -27.47
C ASN A 207 17.87 12.65 -26.95
N LEU A 208 17.82 11.32 -27.23
CA LEU A 208 18.82 10.37 -26.74
C LEU A 208 19.72 9.90 -27.88
N PRO A 209 21.05 9.89 -27.70
CA PRO A 209 21.94 9.16 -28.56
C PRO A 209 21.54 7.70 -28.72
N PRO A 210 21.77 7.05 -29.88
CA PRO A 210 21.35 5.64 -30.11
C PRO A 210 21.80 4.68 -29.01
N ASP A 211 23.05 4.76 -28.58
CA ASP A 211 23.63 3.89 -27.55
C ASP A 211 22.95 4.03 -26.18
N LEU A 212 22.55 5.26 -25.82
CA LEU A 212 21.80 5.54 -24.59
C LEU A 212 20.33 5.10 -24.71
N LEU A 213 19.75 5.16 -25.89
CA LEU A 213 18.40 4.69 -26.14
C LEU A 213 18.31 3.16 -25.94
N GLU A 214 19.24 2.40 -26.53
CA GLU A 214 19.31 0.94 -26.32
C GLU A 214 19.51 0.58 -24.86
N SER A 215 20.42 1.26 -24.16
CA SER A 215 20.68 1.05 -22.74
C SER A 215 19.45 1.37 -21.88
N THR A 216 18.70 2.41 -22.23
CA THR A 216 17.47 2.81 -21.52
C THR A 216 16.34 1.80 -21.71
N LEU A 217 16.23 1.20 -22.90
CA LEU A 217 15.17 0.26 -23.24
C LEU A 217 15.42 -1.17 -22.77
N PHE A 218 16.66 -1.62 -22.88
CA PHE A 218 17.04 -3.02 -22.66
C PHE A 218 17.97 -3.25 -21.46
N GLY A 219 18.41 -2.16 -20.81
CA GLY A 219 19.43 -2.21 -19.77
C GLY A 219 20.83 -2.38 -20.35
N HIS A 220 21.83 -2.36 -19.50
CA HIS A 220 23.23 -2.58 -19.88
C HIS A 220 23.96 -3.39 -18.82
N VAL A 221 25.03 -4.05 -19.24
CA VAL A 221 25.95 -4.71 -18.32
C VAL A 221 26.91 -3.64 -17.79
N LYS A 222 27.24 -3.70 -16.50
CA LYS A 222 28.20 -2.79 -15.87
C LYS A 222 29.50 -2.74 -16.69
N GLY A 223 29.89 -1.50 -17.09
CA GLY A 223 31.10 -1.28 -17.90
C GLY A 223 30.91 -1.34 -19.42
N ALA A 224 29.66 -1.41 -19.92
CA ALA A 224 29.41 -1.48 -21.37
C ALA A 224 29.75 -0.19 -22.13
N PHE A 225 29.75 0.96 -21.44
CA PHE A 225 30.17 2.27 -21.99
C PHE A 225 30.68 3.19 -20.89
N THR A 226 31.34 4.30 -21.25
CA THR A 226 31.86 5.28 -20.30
C THR A 226 30.73 5.95 -19.52
N GLY A 227 30.55 5.57 -18.24
CA GLY A 227 29.46 6.02 -17.35
C GLY A 227 28.45 4.95 -16.97
N ALA A 228 28.58 3.71 -17.45
CA ALA A 228 27.80 2.57 -17.00
C ALA A 228 28.25 2.12 -15.59
N VAL A 229 27.48 2.48 -14.55
CA VAL A 229 27.77 2.17 -13.13
C VAL A 229 27.03 0.93 -12.67
#